data_c35c3780c3f709902c9e6b1218072ab6
#
_entry.id   c35c3780c3f709902c9e6b1218072ab6
#
_cell.length_a   1.000
_cell.length_b   1.000
_cell.length_c   1.000
_cell.angle_alpha   90.00
_cell.angle_beta   90.00
_cell.angle_gamma   90.00
#
_symmetry.space_group_name_H-M   'P 1'
#
loop_
_entity.id
_entity.type
_entity.pdbx_description
1 polymer ?
#
loop_
_entity_poly.entity_id
_entity_poly.type
_entity_poly.pdbx_seq_one_letter_code
_entity_poly.pdbx_strand_id
1 'polypeptide(L)'
;EVPQYIKPVYELVLKNQEQVLRDMKENSNTKLIAKMVDNDFRLNNYDFIHALGHGVGLDIHESPTLSINSESLLKENMVVTNEPGIYIAGRFGVRIEDTVLIGKGGCETLTKSSKQYVVIN
;
A
#
# COMPACT_ATOMS: atom_id res chain seq x y z
N GLU A 1 8.20 19.47 -14.30
CA GLU A 1 8.42 19.55 -12.84
C GLU A 1 7.19 19.05 -12.08
N VAL A 2 7.38 18.29 -11.00
CA VAL A 2 6.27 17.86 -10.13
C VAL A 2 5.71 19.11 -9.42
N PRO A 3 4.41 19.38 -9.53
CA PRO A 3 3.81 20.51 -8.82
C PRO A 3 4.02 20.41 -7.31
N GLN A 4 4.33 21.53 -6.66
CA GLN A 4 4.68 21.58 -5.23
C GLN A 4 3.58 21.02 -4.32
N TYR A 5 2.31 21.15 -4.71
CA TYR A 5 1.17 20.65 -3.92
C TYR A 5 1.00 19.12 -4.01
N ILE A 6 1.63 18.43 -4.97
CA ILE A 6 1.59 16.97 -5.08
C ILE A 6 2.65 16.31 -4.20
N LYS A 7 3.83 16.95 -4.06
CA LYS A 7 4.96 16.37 -3.32
C LYS A 7 4.62 15.86 -1.92
N PRO A 8 3.97 16.65 -1.03
CA PRO A 8 3.64 16.19 0.32
C PRO A 8 2.72 14.96 0.32
N VAL A 9 1.78 14.88 -0.63
CA VAL A 9 0.88 13.72 -0.78
C VAL A 9 1.65 12.49 -1.24
N TYR A 10 2.52 12.64 -2.23
CA TYR A 10 3.38 11.57 -2.72
C TYR A 10 4.28 11.02 -1.61
N GLU A 11 4.94 11.90 -0.86
CA GLU A 11 5.83 11.53 0.24
C GLU A 11 5.07 10.81 1.37
N LEU A 12 3.85 11.24 1.69
CA LEU A 12 3.01 10.57 2.68
C LEU A 12 2.60 9.16 2.23
N VAL A 13 2.20 9.01 0.96
CA VAL A 13 1.86 7.70 0.38
C VAL A 13 3.10 6.79 0.36
N LEU A 14 4.25 7.30 -0.09
CA LEU A 14 5.50 6.54 -0.14
C LEU A 14 5.95 6.09 1.26
N LYS A 15 5.94 6.99 2.24
CA LYS A 15 6.27 6.68 3.64
C LYS A 15 5.44 5.50 4.17
N ASN A 16 4.12 5.53 3.93
CA ASN A 16 3.22 4.47 4.38
C ASN A 16 3.45 3.16 3.62
N GLN A 17 3.64 3.24 2.30
CA GLN A 17 3.93 2.07 1.47
C GLN A 17 5.22 1.36 1.92
N GLU A 18 6.27 2.11 2.20
CA GLU A 18 7.53 1.57 2.72
C GLU A 18 7.40 1.02 4.15
N GLN A 19 6.60 1.66 5.01
CA GLN A 19 6.34 1.15 6.37
C GLN A 19 5.60 -0.19 6.30
N VAL A 20 4.61 -0.32 5.44
CA VAL A 20 3.90 -1.59 5.22
C VAL A 20 4.87 -2.70 4.78
N LEU A 21 5.80 -2.42 3.87
CA LEU A 21 6.83 -3.40 3.47
C LEU A 21 7.69 -3.86 4.64
N ARG A 22 8.02 -2.98 5.57
CA ARG A 22 8.78 -3.34 6.79
C ARG A 22 7.99 -4.23 7.75
N ASP A 23 6.66 -4.07 7.77
CA ASP A 23 5.79 -4.77 8.72
C ASP A 23 5.22 -6.09 8.18
N MET A 24 5.23 -6.27 6.86
CA MET A 24 4.69 -7.48 6.21
C MET A 24 5.61 -8.68 6.41
N LYS A 25 5.07 -9.72 7.03
CA LYS A 25 5.69 -11.04 7.20
C LYS A 25 4.62 -12.07 7.56
N GLU A 26 5.01 -13.33 7.66
CA GLU A 26 4.13 -14.38 8.17
C GLU A 26 3.52 -14.01 9.53
N ASN A 27 2.24 -14.30 9.70
CA ASN A 27 1.42 -13.97 10.88
C ASN A 27 1.13 -12.47 11.08
N SER A 28 1.52 -11.58 10.18
CA SER A 28 1.05 -10.19 10.22
C SER A 28 -0.47 -10.14 10.02
N ASN A 29 -1.14 -9.35 10.86
CA ASN A 29 -2.58 -9.14 10.79
C ASN A 29 -2.93 -8.09 9.74
N THR A 30 -3.67 -8.46 8.72
CA THR A 30 -4.02 -7.60 7.56
C THR A 30 -4.77 -6.35 7.95
N LYS A 31 -5.70 -6.48 8.93
CA LYS A 31 -6.49 -5.36 9.43
C LYS A 31 -5.64 -4.34 10.20
N LEU A 32 -4.70 -4.81 11.03
CA LEU A 32 -3.84 -3.91 11.80
C LEU A 32 -2.90 -3.11 10.89
N ILE A 33 -2.33 -3.76 9.86
CA ILE A 33 -1.50 -3.06 8.86
C ILE A 33 -2.32 -2.00 8.12
N ALA A 34 -3.54 -2.34 7.67
CA ALA A 34 -4.40 -1.38 6.98
C ALA A 34 -4.83 -0.21 7.89
N LYS A 35 -5.13 -0.50 9.17
CA LYS A 35 -5.45 0.55 10.16
C LYS A 35 -4.29 1.51 10.41
N MET A 36 -3.07 1.04 10.41
CA MET A 36 -1.89 1.89 10.55
C MET A 36 -1.84 2.95 9.44
N VAL A 37 -2.07 2.54 8.19
CA VAL A 37 -2.11 3.46 7.04
C VAL A 37 -3.30 4.43 7.15
N ASP A 38 -4.51 3.92 7.45
CA ASP A 38 -5.71 4.74 7.62
C ASP A 38 -5.50 5.81 8.70
N ASN A 39 -4.92 5.45 9.82
CA ASN A 39 -4.64 6.38 10.92
C ASN A 39 -3.65 7.48 10.51
N ASP A 40 -2.54 7.15 9.84
CA ASP A 40 -1.55 8.15 9.40
C ASP A 40 -2.14 9.09 8.34
N PHE A 41 -2.96 8.57 7.42
CA PHE A 41 -3.66 9.40 6.45
C PHE A 41 -4.63 10.36 7.13
N ARG A 42 -5.45 9.88 8.07
CA ARG A 42 -6.41 10.71 8.83
C ARG A 42 -5.72 11.78 9.67
N LEU A 43 -4.58 11.49 10.29
CA LEU A 43 -3.77 12.48 11.02
C LEU A 43 -3.26 13.61 10.12
N ASN A 44 -3.14 13.36 8.82
CA ASN A 44 -2.77 14.34 7.80
C ASN A 44 -3.98 14.90 7.03
N ASN A 45 -5.21 14.67 7.52
CA ASN A 45 -6.47 15.12 6.94
C ASN A 45 -6.81 14.52 5.56
N TYR A 46 -6.40 13.25 5.33
CA TYR A 46 -6.77 12.49 4.14
C TYR A 46 -7.58 11.26 4.50
N ASP A 47 -8.51 10.88 3.62
CA ASP A 47 -9.25 9.62 3.72
C ASP A 47 -8.51 8.49 3.01
N PHE A 48 -8.59 7.27 3.58
CA PHE A 48 -8.16 6.05 2.92
C PHE A 48 -9.39 5.30 2.40
N ILE A 49 -9.65 5.41 1.10
CA ILE A 49 -10.95 5.05 0.50
C ILE A 49 -11.01 3.67 -0.15
N HIS A 50 -9.93 2.90 -0.16
CA HIS A 50 -9.89 1.54 -0.70
C HIS A 50 -9.05 0.60 0.17
N ALA A 51 -9.07 -0.70 -0.14
CA ALA A 51 -8.22 -1.66 0.53
C ALA A 51 -6.74 -1.33 0.31
N LEU A 52 -5.90 -1.62 1.31
CA LEU A 52 -4.44 -1.49 1.21
C LEU A 52 -3.84 -2.43 0.18
N GLY A 53 -4.49 -3.58 -0.03
CA GLY A 53 -4.03 -4.59 -0.97
C GLY A 53 -4.90 -5.84 -0.96
N HIS A 54 -4.50 -6.81 -1.77
CA HIS A 54 -5.22 -8.07 -1.98
C HIS A 54 -4.27 -9.18 -2.41
N GLY A 55 -4.72 -10.42 -2.31
CA GLY A 55 -4.03 -11.58 -2.88
C GLY A 55 -3.95 -11.49 -4.40
N VAL A 56 -2.88 -12.06 -4.95
CA VAL A 56 -2.63 -12.14 -6.41
C VAL A 56 -2.69 -13.59 -6.84
N GLY A 57 -3.49 -13.88 -7.88
CA GLY A 57 -3.64 -15.19 -8.47
C GLY A 57 -4.31 -15.12 -9.86
N LEU A 58 -5.29 -15.97 -10.11
CA LEU A 58 -6.00 -16.01 -11.40
C LEU A 58 -7.03 -14.90 -11.54
N ASP A 59 -7.65 -14.50 -10.45
CA ASP A 59 -8.59 -13.38 -10.41
C ASP A 59 -7.85 -12.07 -10.17
N ILE A 60 -8.44 -10.96 -10.60
CA ILE A 60 -7.88 -9.61 -10.42
C ILE A 60 -7.72 -9.26 -8.94
N HIS A 61 -8.64 -9.73 -8.09
CA HIS A 61 -8.58 -9.61 -6.64
C HIS A 61 -8.88 -10.96 -5.99
N GLU A 62 -7.95 -11.44 -5.17
CA GLU A 62 -8.10 -12.69 -4.42
C GLU A 62 -7.84 -12.46 -2.94
N SER A 63 -8.26 -13.43 -2.11
CA SER A 63 -7.92 -13.44 -0.68
C SER A 63 -6.40 -13.58 -0.47
N PRO A 64 -5.86 -12.96 0.62
CA PRO A 64 -6.56 -12.16 1.61
C PRO A 64 -6.83 -10.73 1.12
N THR A 65 -7.82 -10.07 1.70
CA THR A 65 -8.00 -8.61 1.54
C THR A 65 -7.31 -7.89 2.70
N LEU A 66 -6.41 -6.97 2.39
CA LEU A 66 -5.74 -6.12 3.38
C LEU A 66 -6.57 -4.85 3.53
N SER A 67 -7.50 -4.84 4.50
CA SER A 67 -8.38 -3.69 4.73
C SER A 67 -8.78 -3.54 6.20
N ILE A 68 -9.27 -2.38 6.57
CA ILE A 68 -9.79 -2.10 7.92
C ILE A 68 -11.05 -2.93 8.24
N ASN A 69 -11.73 -3.45 7.23
CA ASN A 69 -12.97 -4.21 7.34
C ASN A 69 -12.78 -5.74 7.22
N SER A 70 -11.58 -6.20 6.96
CA SER A 70 -11.27 -7.62 6.81
C SER A 70 -10.07 -8.00 7.66
N GLU A 71 -10.17 -9.12 8.38
CA GLU A 71 -9.12 -9.60 9.26
C GLU A 71 -8.65 -10.99 8.85
N SER A 72 -7.37 -11.11 8.55
CA SER A 72 -6.68 -12.34 8.21
C SER A 72 -5.23 -12.27 8.69
N LEU A 73 -4.58 -13.41 8.77
CA LEU A 73 -3.13 -13.48 8.97
C LEU A 73 -2.45 -13.78 7.64
N LEU A 74 -1.40 -13.04 7.34
CA LEU A 74 -0.54 -13.35 6.21
C LEU A 74 0.19 -14.68 6.47
N LYS A 75 0.33 -15.49 5.43
CA LYS A 75 1.06 -16.77 5.49
C LYS A 75 2.26 -16.72 4.56
N GLU A 76 3.29 -17.46 4.92
CA GLU A 76 4.46 -17.68 4.06
C GLU A 76 4.02 -18.12 2.65
N ASN A 77 4.68 -17.64 1.63
CA ASN A 77 4.42 -17.85 0.19
C ASN A 77 3.14 -17.22 -0.36
N MET A 78 2.38 -16.45 0.42
CA MET A 78 1.35 -15.61 -0.17
C MET A 78 1.99 -14.52 -1.03
N VAL A 79 1.36 -14.24 -2.17
CA VAL A 79 1.65 -13.07 -3.01
C VAL A 79 0.50 -12.09 -2.84
N VAL A 80 0.81 -10.87 -2.43
CA VAL A 80 -0.19 -9.83 -2.16
C VAL A 80 0.27 -8.49 -2.74
N THR A 81 -0.67 -7.57 -2.96
CA THR A 81 -0.35 -6.19 -3.30
C THR A 81 -0.21 -5.33 -2.04
N ASN A 82 0.58 -4.27 -2.15
CA ASN A 82 0.69 -3.19 -1.19
C ASN A 82 0.56 -1.88 -1.95
N GLU A 83 -0.62 -1.25 -1.88
CA GLU A 83 -1.02 -0.19 -2.80
C GLU A 83 -1.74 0.99 -2.13
N PRO A 84 -1.16 1.61 -1.08
CA PRO A 84 -1.81 2.77 -0.47
C PRO A 84 -1.95 3.92 -1.47
N GLY A 85 -3.05 4.67 -1.37
CA GLY A 85 -3.32 5.80 -2.25
C GLY A 85 -4.16 6.87 -1.59
N ILE A 86 -3.94 8.12 -2.04
CA ILE A 86 -4.70 9.31 -1.66
C ILE A 86 -5.22 9.96 -2.93
N TYR A 87 -6.51 10.32 -2.93
CA TYR A 87 -7.18 10.87 -4.11
C TYR A 87 -7.89 12.17 -3.75
N ILE A 88 -7.57 13.23 -4.47
CA ILE A 88 -8.15 14.56 -4.28
C ILE A 88 -9.13 14.80 -5.44
N ALA A 89 -10.43 14.68 -5.14
CA ALA A 89 -11.49 14.74 -6.15
C ALA A 89 -11.36 15.97 -7.07
N GLY A 90 -11.39 15.72 -8.38
CA GLY A 90 -11.29 16.77 -9.40
C GLY A 90 -9.90 17.38 -9.57
N ARG A 91 -8.89 16.89 -8.90
CA ARG A 91 -7.53 17.43 -8.94
C ARG A 91 -6.47 16.40 -9.33
N PHE A 92 -6.17 15.43 -8.49
CA PHE A 92 -5.18 14.37 -8.74
C PHE A 92 -5.35 13.20 -7.76
N GLY A 93 -4.67 12.10 -8.05
CA GLY A 93 -4.50 10.98 -7.15
C GLY A 93 -3.05 10.49 -7.15
N VAL A 94 -2.64 9.90 -6.05
CA VAL A 94 -1.33 9.23 -5.90
C VAL A 94 -1.57 7.83 -5.36
N ARG A 95 -1.09 6.80 -6.06
CA ARG A 95 -1.01 5.42 -5.58
C ARG A 95 0.39 4.89 -5.88
N ILE A 96 0.99 4.24 -4.90
CA ILE A 96 2.28 3.56 -5.06
C ILE A 96 2.05 2.10 -4.73
N GLU A 97 2.29 1.23 -5.69
CA GLU A 97 1.94 -0.18 -5.63
C GLU A 97 3.15 -1.07 -5.88
N ASP A 98 3.28 -2.08 -5.03
CA ASP A 98 4.15 -3.23 -5.23
C ASP A 98 3.39 -4.54 -5.10
N THR A 99 3.86 -5.54 -5.82
CA THR A 99 3.53 -6.95 -5.59
C THR A 99 4.60 -7.57 -4.71
N VAL A 100 4.17 -8.26 -3.67
CA VAL A 100 5.04 -8.67 -2.55
C VAL A 100 4.86 -10.16 -2.27
N LEU A 101 5.96 -10.87 -2.11
CA LEU A 101 5.99 -12.26 -1.63
C LEU A 101 6.24 -12.28 -0.11
N ILE A 102 5.34 -12.92 0.63
CA ILE A 102 5.43 -13.01 2.09
C ILE A 102 6.38 -14.13 2.50
N GLY A 103 7.32 -13.80 3.39
CA GLY A 103 8.24 -14.74 4.02
C GLY A 103 8.06 -14.81 5.53
N LYS A 104 8.80 -15.69 6.18
CA LYS A 104 8.73 -15.90 7.65
C LYS A 104 9.14 -14.67 8.46
N GLY A 105 10.24 -14.05 8.10
CA GLY A 105 10.82 -12.92 8.83
C GLY A 105 10.66 -11.55 8.16
N GLY A 106 10.01 -11.49 7.01
CA GLY A 106 9.84 -10.29 6.21
C GLY A 106 9.14 -10.57 4.90
N CYS A 107 9.32 -9.70 3.92
CA CYS A 107 8.75 -9.90 2.59
C CYS A 107 9.75 -9.51 1.49
N GLU A 108 9.52 -10.01 0.29
CA GLU A 108 10.27 -9.66 -0.90
C GLU A 108 9.40 -8.88 -1.86
N THR A 109 9.85 -7.68 -2.25
CA THR A 109 9.20 -6.89 -3.29
C THR A 109 9.55 -7.46 -4.67
N LEU A 110 8.55 -7.94 -5.41
CA LEU A 110 8.74 -8.50 -6.74
C LEU A 110 8.80 -7.42 -7.82
N THR A 111 8.07 -6.32 -7.63
CA THR A 111 8.10 -5.14 -8.50
C THR A 111 9.42 -4.38 -8.33
N LYS A 112 10.09 -4.04 -9.44
CA LYS A 112 11.42 -3.38 -9.41
C LYS A 112 11.41 -1.94 -9.92
N SER A 113 10.24 -1.38 -10.19
CA SER A 113 10.10 0.00 -10.66
C SER A 113 10.58 1.01 -9.61
N SER A 114 11.25 2.06 -10.08
CA SER A 114 11.66 3.18 -9.21
C SER A 114 10.43 3.89 -8.64
N LYS A 115 10.53 4.29 -7.37
CA LYS A 115 9.53 5.13 -6.69
C LYS A 115 9.93 6.61 -6.64
N GLN A 116 10.97 6.99 -7.38
CA GLN A 116 11.34 8.40 -7.56
C GLN A 116 10.38 9.08 -8.52
N TYR A 117 10.25 10.39 -8.38
CA TYR A 117 9.45 11.18 -9.31
C TYR A 117 10.00 11.08 -10.75
N VAL A 118 9.14 10.69 -11.67
CA VAL A 118 9.40 10.73 -13.10
C VAL A 118 8.34 11.60 -13.75
N VAL A 119 8.75 12.67 -14.39
CA VAL A 119 7.85 13.58 -15.12
C VAL A 119 7.92 13.22 -16.59
N ILE A 120 6.77 12.84 -17.14
CA ILE A 120 6.60 12.57 -18.57
C ILE A 120 5.99 13.82 -19.20
N ASN A 121 6.65 14.37 -20.22
CA ASN A 121 6.19 15.54 -20.97
C ASN A 121 5.47 15.11 -22.24
#